data_7b85304de0e1a27441da6b0e080b805b
#
_entry.id   7b85304de0e1a27441da6b0e080b805b
#
_cell.length_a   1.000
_cell.length_b   1.000
_cell.length_c   1.000
_cell.angle_alpha   90.00
_cell.angle_beta   90.00
_cell.angle_gamma   90.00
#
_symmetry.space_group_name_H-M   'P 1'
#
loop_
_entity.id
_entity.type
_entity.pdbx_description
1 polymer ?
#
loop_
_entity_poly.entity_id
_entity_poly.type
_entity_poly.pdbx_seq_one_letter_code
_entity_poly.pdbx_strand_id
1 'polypeptide(L)' 'MKTLREVAVGQTVKVTKLVGEGPVKRRIMDMGITKGVEIYVRKVSPLGDPVEVTVRGYELSLRKADAEMIVVE' A
#
# COMPACT_ATOMS: atom_id res chain seq x y z
N MET A 1 -9.73 -4.65 10.65
CA MET A 1 -9.13 -3.58 9.84
C MET A 1 -8.78 -4.13 8.47
N LYS A 2 -9.00 -3.33 7.44
CA LYS A 2 -8.63 -3.74 6.09
C LYS A 2 -7.27 -3.16 5.75
N THR A 3 -6.37 -4.00 5.25
CA THR A 3 -5.05 -3.53 4.81
C THR A 3 -4.98 -3.55 3.30
N LEU A 4 -3.97 -2.91 2.76
CA LEU A 4 -3.77 -2.84 1.31
C LEU A 4 -3.63 -4.24 0.71
N ARG A 5 -3.11 -5.18 1.46
CA ARG A 5 -2.97 -6.56 1.00
C ARG A 5 -4.30 -7.20 0.61
N GLU A 6 -5.41 -6.74 1.22
CA GLU A 6 -6.73 -7.30 0.99
C GLU A 6 -7.48 -6.63 -0.16
N VAL A 7 -6.90 -5.61 -0.75
CA VAL A 7 -7.54 -4.85 -1.81
C VAL A 7 -7.38 -5.56 -3.14
N ALA A 8 -8.47 -5.67 -3.89
CA ALA A 8 -8.47 -6.31 -5.19
C ALA A 8 -7.84 -5.42 -6.26
N VAL A 9 -7.29 -6.05 -7.28
CA VAL A 9 -6.76 -5.35 -8.45
C VAL A 9 -7.89 -4.51 -9.08
N GLY A 10 -7.55 -3.28 -9.46
CA GLY A 10 -8.49 -2.36 -10.09
C GLY A 10 -9.22 -1.46 -9.11
N GLN A 11 -9.02 -1.62 -7.82
CA GLN A 11 -9.66 -0.78 -6.82
C GLN A 11 -8.77 0.35 -6.37
N THR A 12 -9.39 1.48 -6.03
CA THR A 12 -8.72 2.63 -5.43
C THR A 12 -9.19 2.75 -3.99
N VAL A 13 -8.25 2.86 -3.07
CA VAL A 13 -8.55 2.98 -1.64
C VAL A 13 -7.78 4.14 -1.05
N LYS A 14 -8.24 4.60 0.12
CA LYS A 14 -7.59 5.70 0.82
C LYS A 14 -6.90 5.17 2.07
N VAL A 15 -5.68 5.64 2.31
CA VAL A 15 -4.92 5.25 3.50
C VAL A 15 -5.51 5.91 4.73
N THR A 16 -5.84 5.11 5.75
CA THR A 16 -6.33 5.63 7.02
C THR A 16 -5.21 5.76 8.03
N LYS A 17 -4.29 4.82 8.03
CA LYS A 17 -3.09 4.89 8.90
C LYS A 17 -2.07 3.85 8.48
N LEU A 18 -0.86 4.02 8.97
CA LEU A 18 0.19 3.02 8.85
C LEU A 18 0.38 2.39 10.22
N VAL A 19 0.47 1.06 10.25
CA VAL A 19 0.78 0.34 11.48
C VAL A 19 2.24 -0.06 11.45
N GLY A 20 2.78 -0.49 12.61
CA GLY A 20 4.19 -0.82 12.70
C GLY A 20 5.02 0.38 13.10
N GLU A 21 6.30 0.19 13.28
CA GLU A 21 7.21 1.21 13.77
C GLU A 21 8.57 1.08 13.08
N GLY A 22 9.39 2.14 13.25
CA GLY A 22 10.77 2.12 12.85
C GLY A 22 11.01 2.31 11.36
N PRO A 23 12.11 1.72 10.85
CA PRO A 23 12.57 1.99 9.48
C PRO A 23 11.58 1.60 8.39
N VAL A 24 10.81 0.54 8.59
CA VAL A 24 9.85 0.09 7.58
C VAL A 24 8.75 1.11 7.38
N LYS A 25 8.19 1.61 8.49
CA LYS A 25 7.14 2.64 8.43
C LYS A 25 7.67 3.90 7.75
N ARG A 26 8.90 4.31 8.12
CA ARG A 26 9.52 5.49 7.54
C ARG A 26 9.72 5.31 6.03
N ARG A 27 10.17 4.13 5.62
CA ARG A 27 10.37 3.85 4.19
C ARG A 27 9.06 3.98 3.42
N ILE A 28 7.97 3.45 3.96
CA ILE A 28 6.66 3.55 3.34
C ILE A 28 6.24 5.00 3.20
N MET A 29 6.43 5.79 4.26
CA MET A 29 6.11 7.20 4.23
C MET A 29 6.96 7.96 3.21
N ASP A 30 8.23 7.61 3.10
CA ASP A 30 9.14 8.26 2.15
C ASP A 30 8.74 7.98 0.69
N MET A 31 8.01 6.91 0.45
CA MET A 31 7.48 6.60 -0.87
C MET A 31 6.22 7.41 -1.20
N GLY A 32 5.77 8.25 -0.28
CA GLY A 32 4.59 9.07 -0.49
C GLY A 32 3.30 8.43 0.03
N ILE A 33 3.39 7.32 0.71
CA ILE A 33 2.22 6.63 1.26
C ILE A 33 1.99 7.15 2.67
N THR A 34 1.10 8.13 2.79
CA THR A 34 0.78 8.78 4.06
C THR A 34 -0.73 8.78 4.24
N LYS A 35 -1.17 9.11 5.46
CA LYS A 35 -2.60 9.16 5.78
C LYS A 35 -3.33 10.08 4.81
N GLY A 36 -4.44 9.59 4.28
CA GLY A 36 -5.30 10.35 3.37
C GLY A 36 -4.96 10.21 1.89
N VAL A 37 -3.83 9.59 1.55
CA VAL A 37 -3.46 9.42 0.15
C VAL A 37 -4.26 8.27 -0.47
N GLU A 38 -4.58 8.41 -1.76
CA GLU A 38 -5.26 7.36 -2.50
C GLU A 38 -4.26 6.44 -3.15
N ILE A 39 -4.56 5.14 -3.12
CA ILE A 39 -3.73 4.11 -3.75
C ILE A 39 -4.60 3.31 -4.71
N TYR A 40 -4.14 3.20 -5.94
CA TYR A 40 -4.78 2.36 -6.95
C TYR A 40 -3.97 1.06 -7.08
N VAL A 41 -4.63 -0.09 -6.91
CA VAL A 41 -3.96 -1.39 -7.03
C VAL A 41 -3.97 -1.81 -8.49
N ARG A 42 -2.80 -1.77 -9.13
CA ARG A 42 -2.66 -2.09 -10.56
C ARG A 42 -2.54 -3.58 -10.81
N LYS A 43 -1.75 -4.25 -9.98
CA LYS A 43 -1.41 -5.64 -10.23
C LYS A 43 -0.96 -6.30 -8.93
N VAL A 44 -1.29 -7.57 -8.78
CA VAL A 44 -0.82 -8.37 -7.66
C VAL A 44 -0.28 -9.67 -8.24
N SER A 45 0.94 -10.04 -7.88
CA SER A 45 1.52 -11.31 -8.33
C SER A 45 0.71 -12.48 -7.79
N PRO A 46 0.75 -13.64 -8.46
CA PRO A 46 -0.03 -14.80 -8.02
C PRO A 46 0.16 -15.20 -6.56
N LEU A 47 1.35 -14.95 -6.01
CA LEU A 47 1.64 -15.27 -4.62
C LEU A 47 1.35 -14.09 -3.68
N GLY A 48 0.77 -13.00 -4.20
CA GLY A 48 0.48 -11.82 -3.40
C GLY A 48 1.68 -10.92 -3.16
N ASP A 49 2.81 -11.16 -3.80
CA ASP A 49 4.05 -10.42 -3.60
C ASP A 49 4.86 -10.39 -4.89
N PRO A 50 5.18 -9.23 -5.44
CA PRO A 50 4.84 -7.90 -4.94
C PRO A 50 3.43 -7.43 -5.32
N VAL A 51 3.01 -6.35 -4.67
CA VAL A 51 1.78 -5.63 -5.00
C VAL A 51 2.20 -4.36 -5.73
N GLU A 52 1.70 -4.18 -6.96
CA GLU A 52 2.03 -2.99 -7.74
C GLU A 52 0.89 -1.99 -7.68
N VAL A 53 1.23 -0.77 -7.29
CA VAL A 53 0.24 0.28 -7.04
C VAL A 53 0.63 1.58 -7.72
N THR A 54 -0.34 2.47 -7.86
CA THR A 54 -0.11 3.84 -8.31
C THR A 54 -0.46 4.77 -7.16
N VAL A 55 0.48 5.64 -6.80
CA VAL A 55 0.30 6.62 -5.73
C VAL A 55 0.81 7.95 -6.24
N ARG A 56 -0.05 9.00 -6.16
CA ARG A 56 0.32 10.35 -6.58
C ARG A 56 0.90 10.41 -8.00
N GLY A 57 0.41 9.55 -8.89
CA GLY A 57 0.90 9.51 -10.26
C GLY A 57 2.16 8.70 -10.48
N TYR A 58 2.70 8.10 -9.45
CA TYR A 58 3.88 7.24 -9.54
C TYR A 58 3.51 5.79 -9.37
N GLU A 59 4.23 4.93 -10.09
CA GLU A 59 4.05 3.49 -9.95
C GLU A 59 5.07 2.97 -8.95
N LEU A 60 4.58 2.21 -7.98
CA LEU A 60 5.39 1.65 -6.92
C LEU A 60 5.16 0.15 -6.83
N SER A 61 6.19 -0.57 -6.40
CA SER A 61 6.09 -1.99 -6.13
C SER A 61 6.32 -2.18 -4.64
N LEU A 62 5.35 -2.79 -3.97
CA LEU A 62 5.40 -3.01 -2.53
C LEU A 62 5.50 -4.49 -2.22
N ARG A 63 6.25 -4.81 -1.18
CA ARG A 63 6.28 -6.18 -0.69
C ARG A 63 4.97 -6.46 0.04
N LYS A 64 4.60 -7.73 0.08
CA LYS A 64 3.42 -8.17 0.82
C LYS A 64 3.46 -7.67 2.27
N ALA A 65 4.63 -7.75 2.91
CA ALA A 65 4.80 -7.28 4.29
C ALA A 65 4.54 -5.79 4.43
N ASP A 66 4.93 -4.99 3.41
CA ASP A 66 4.67 -3.55 3.43
C ASP A 66 3.16 -3.29 3.30
N ALA A 67 2.50 -4.01 2.40
CA ALA A 67 1.07 -3.83 2.19
C ALA A 67 0.26 -4.16 3.44
N GLU A 68 0.71 -5.11 4.23
CA GLU A 68 0.05 -5.49 5.47
C GLU A 68 0.11 -4.39 6.54
N MET A 69 1.02 -3.44 6.39
CA MET A 69 1.18 -2.34 7.33
C MET A 69 0.38 -1.09 6.93
N ILE A 70 -0.25 -1.12 5.77
CA ILE A 70 -1.01 0.04 5.27
C ILE A 70 -2.49 -0.25 5.45
N VAL A 71 -3.11 0.44 6.42
CA VAL A 71 -4.54 0.30 6.70
C VAL A 71 -5.31 1.24 5.79
N VAL A 72 -6.32 0.71 5.12
CA VAL A 72 -7.09 1.44 4.12
C VAL A 72 -8.59 1.32 4.37
N GLU A 73 -9.34 2.15 3.70
CA GLU A 73 -10.79 2.09 3.69
C GLU A 73 -11.36 2.06 2.28
#